data_1a575e6a57766947457b1f1f7bacee0b
#
_entry.id   1a575e6a57766947457b1f1f7bacee0b
#
_cell.length_a   1.000
_cell.length_b   1.000
_cell.length_c   1.000
_cell.angle_alpha   90.00
_cell.angle_beta   90.00
_cell.angle_gamma   90.00
#
_symmetry.space_group_name_H-M   'P 1'
#
loop_
_entity.id
_entity.type
_entity.pdbx_description
1 polymer ?
#
loop_
_entity_poly.entity_id
_entity_poly.type
_entity_poly.pdbx_seq_one_letter_code
_entity_poly.pdbx_strand_id
1 'polypeptide(L)'
;MIRSLLTKYVACRRLTQRAKMQLRNQLKHLQQALSTRACQVAALRESLDSRRSSLAQRRADLSSARARMQDIRGASRIAQASTVTRRTESRLLQSKMAARRAQLLRDIEIIYPMDLVDARELLYSIVSIPLPNGVATFKPHTSLVPRFSYEDAASALAHVAQVILLLSTYLHTELPYPLTSVGSRAVIRDGISVMSGPRAYVSYALLLTSALRFLGVALNLSLIHI
;
A
#
# COMPACT_ATOMS: atom_id res chain seq x y z
N MET A 1 82.58 -65.07 -64.76
CA MET A 1 82.68 -63.66 -64.35
C MET A 1 81.35 -62.89 -64.59
N ILE A 2 80.74 -62.89 -65.71
CA ILE A 2 79.52 -62.13 -66.10
C ILE A 2 78.29 -62.41 -65.22
N ARG A 3 78.02 -63.67 -64.84
CA ARG A 3 76.88 -64.08 -63.98
C ARG A 3 77.00 -63.51 -62.58
N SER A 4 78.19 -63.35 -61.97
CA SER A 4 78.40 -62.77 -60.65
C SER A 4 78.14 -61.25 -60.63
N LEU A 5 78.49 -60.57 -61.69
CA LEU A 5 78.20 -59.13 -61.89
C LEU A 5 76.69 -58.84 -62.06
N LEU A 6 76.02 -59.69 -62.81
CA LEU A 6 74.58 -59.60 -63.04
C LEU A 6 73.79 -59.85 -61.77
N THR A 7 74.19 -60.83 -60.97
CA THR A 7 73.52 -61.08 -59.65
C THR A 7 73.75 -59.92 -58.64
N LYS A 8 74.94 -59.32 -58.57
CA LYS A 8 75.21 -58.12 -57.78
C LYS A 8 74.41 -56.92 -58.27
N TYR A 9 74.30 -56.70 -59.56
CA TYR A 9 73.51 -55.62 -60.12
C TYR A 9 72.04 -55.78 -59.82
N VAL A 10 71.43 -56.96 -59.92
CA VAL A 10 70.04 -57.24 -59.57
C VAL A 10 69.83 -57.12 -58.10
N ALA A 11 70.78 -57.54 -57.24
CA ALA A 11 70.67 -57.31 -55.75
C ALA A 11 70.71 -55.83 -55.42
N CYS A 12 71.65 -55.04 -55.99
CA CYS A 12 71.75 -53.61 -55.79
C CYS A 12 70.45 -52.88 -56.25
N ARG A 13 69.89 -53.23 -57.39
CA ARG A 13 68.62 -52.70 -57.90
C ARG A 13 67.44 -53.02 -56.98
N ARG A 14 67.38 -54.21 -56.41
CA ARG A 14 66.34 -54.62 -55.42
C ARG A 14 66.48 -53.79 -54.11
N LEU A 15 67.69 -53.58 -53.61
CA LEU A 15 67.95 -52.77 -52.43
C LEU A 15 67.54 -51.29 -52.62
N THR A 16 67.88 -50.70 -53.77
CA THR A 16 67.49 -49.34 -54.10
C THR A 16 65.99 -49.15 -54.26
N GLN A 17 65.33 -50.16 -54.84
CA GLN A 17 63.87 -50.20 -54.94
C GLN A 17 63.20 -50.27 -53.51
N ARG A 18 63.71 -51.15 -52.62
CA ARG A 18 63.23 -51.25 -51.21
C ARG A 18 63.44 -49.94 -50.46
N ALA A 19 64.61 -49.33 -50.57
CA ALA A 19 64.88 -48.03 -49.97
C ALA A 19 63.97 -46.93 -50.51
N LYS A 20 63.69 -46.87 -51.79
CA LYS A 20 62.68 -45.94 -52.36
C LYS A 20 61.25 -46.20 -51.85
N MET A 21 60.87 -47.46 -51.70
CA MET A 21 59.56 -47.80 -51.15
C MET A 21 59.46 -47.38 -49.67
N GLN A 22 60.51 -47.61 -48.88
CA GLN A 22 60.57 -47.19 -47.45
C GLN A 22 60.46 -45.64 -47.33
N LEU A 23 61.24 -44.91 -48.10
CA LEU A 23 61.18 -43.43 -48.16
C LEU A 23 59.81 -42.94 -48.60
N ARG A 24 59.17 -43.53 -49.59
CA ARG A 24 57.78 -43.19 -49.97
C ARG A 24 56.77 -43.43 -48.87
N ASN A 25 56.91 -44.53 -48.14
CA ASN A 25 56.03 -44.84 -47.02
C ASN A 25 56.23 -43.85 -45.84
N GLN A 26 57.50 -43.52 -45.57
CA GLN A 26 57.81 -42.49 -44.58
C GLN A 26 57.23 -41.08 -44.94
N LEU A 27 57.37 -40.69 -46.22
CA LEU A 27 56.78 -39.44 -46.71
C LEU A 27 55.25 -39.43 -46.59
N LYS A 28 54.59 -40.55 -46.98
CA LYS A 28 53.14 -40.67 -46.79
C LYS A 28 52.71 -40.55 -45.30
N HIS A 29 53.44 -41.18 -44.39
CA HIS A 29 53.18 -41.14 -42.96
C HIS A 29 53.37 -39.73 -42.41
N LEU A 30 54.41 -39.01 -42.80
CA LEU A 30 54.66 -37.64 -42.45
C LEU A 30 53.58 -36.68 -43.00
N GLN A 31 53.18 -36.90 -44.29
CA GLN A 31 52.09 -36.13 -44.90
C GLN A 31 50.75 -36.33 -44.15
N GLN A 32 50.45 -37.59 -43.79
CA GLN A 32 49.24 -37.88 -42.98
C GLN A 32 49.31 -37.25 -41.58
N ALA A 33 50.48 -37.31 -40.92
CA ALA A 33 50.66 -36.68 -39.61
C ALA A 33 50.57 -35.14 -39.67
N LEU A 34 51.06 -34.52 -40.73
CA LEU A 34 50.92 -33.08 -40.93
C LEU A 34 49.48 -32.70 -41.23
N SER A 35 48.74 -33.46 -42.05
CA SER A 35 47.33 -33.17 -42.33
C SER A 35 46.45 -33.32 -41.09
N THR A 36 46.68 -34.36 -40.26
CA THR A 36 45.94 -34.53 -39.00
C THR A 36 46.23 -33.38 -38.00
N ARG A 37 47.49 -32.96 -37.86
CA ARG A 37 47.85 -31.81 -37.03
C ARG A 37 47.27 -30.50 -37.57
N ALA A 38 47.27 -30.29 -38.89
CA ALA A 38 46.65 -29.12 -39.50
C ALA A 38 45.15 -29.05 -39.21
N CYS A 39 44.42 -30.18 -39.30
CA CYS A 39 43.01 -30.26 -38.89
C CYS A 39 42.80 -29.98 -37.40
N GLN A 40 43.67 -30.52 -36.53
CA GLN A 40 43.58 -30.22 -35.07
C GLN A 40 43.79 -28.74 -34.77
N VAL A 41 44.79 -28.10 -35.41
CA VAL A 41 45.04 -26.65 -35.25
C VAL A 41 43.86 -25.84 -35.76
N ALA A 42 43.27 -26.20 -36.89
CA ALA A 42 42.09 -25.54 -37.43
C ALA A 42 40.90 -25.62 -36.45
N ALA A 43 40.61 -26.82 -35.93
CA ALA A 43 39.54 -27.04 -34.96
C ALA A 43 39.76 -26.27 -33.64
N LEU A 44 41.00 -26.23 -33.16
CA LEU A 44 41.35 -25.43 -31.96
C LEU A 44 41.19 -23.91 -32.20
N ARG A 45 41.56 -23.43 -33.37
CA ARG A 45 41.37 -22.01 -33.75
C ARG A 45 39.87 -21.65 -33.76
N GLU A 46 39.07 -22.47 -34.39
CA GLU A 46 37.61 -22.30 -34.44
C GLU A 46 36.99 -22.29 -33.03
N SER A 47 37.41 -23.23 -32.14
CA SER A 47 36.96 -23.24 -30.77
C SER A 47 37.39 -22.01 -29.96
N LEU A 48 38.59 -21.49 -30.21
CA LEU A 48 39.08 -20.26 -29.59
C LEU A 48 38.28 -19.04 -30.07
N ASP A 49 37.99 -18.93 -31.35
CA ASP A 49 37.22 -17.81 -31.90
C ASP A 49 35.76 -17.86 -31.43
N SER A 50 35.17 -19.03 -31.31
CA SER A 50 33.85 -19.22 -30.68
C SER A 50 33.85 -18.80 -29.23
N ARG A 51 34.84 -19.18 -28.44
CA ARG A 51 34.97 -18.74 -27.04
C ARG A 51 35.19 -17.24 -26.91
N ARG A 52 36.01 -16.63 -27.76
CA ARG A 52 36.24 -15.18 -27.80
C ARG A 52 34.96 -14.43 -28.13
N SER A 53 34.18 -14.85 -29.08
CA SER A 53 32.89 -14.23 -29.43
C SER A 53 31.89 -14.34 -28.27
N SER A 54 31.80 -15.52 -27.65
CA SER A 54 30.96 -15.72 -26.47
C SER A 54 31.36 -14.82 -25.28
N LEU A 55 32.66 -14.67 -25.03
CA LEU A 55 33.16 -13.76 -23.99
C LEU A 55 32.89 -12.29 -24.32
N ALA A 56 33.02 -11.88 -25.57
CA ALA A 56 32.68 -10.54 -26.01
C ALA A 56 31.18 -10.24 -25.79
N GLN A 57 30.33 -11.17 -26.16
CA GLN A 57 28.89 -11.08 -25.93
C GLN A 57 28.56 -10.93 -24.43
N ARG A 58 29.09 -11.82 -23.58
CA ARG A 58 28.88 -11.74 -22.12
C ARG A 58 29.35 -10.41 -21.53
N ARG A 59 30.47 -9.86 -22.00
CA ARG A 59 30.96 -8.54 -21.56
C ARG A 59 30.01 -7.41 -21.97
N ALA A 60 29.47 -7.46 -23.18
CA ALA A 60 28.46 -6.50 -23.64
C ALA A 60 27.18 -6.59 -22.81
N ASP A 61 26.68 -7.80 -22.54
CA ASP A 61 25.50 -8.04 -21.71
C ASP A 61 25.69 -7.53 -20.28
N LEU A 62 26.86 -7.80 -19.68
CA LEU A 62 27.18 -7.28 -18.34
C LEU A 62 27.29 -5.76 -18.31
N SER A 63 27.85 -5.12 -19.35
CA SER A 63 27.90 -3.65 -19.42
C SER A 63 26.52 -3.04 -19.52
N SER A 64 25.65 -3.62 -20.34
CA SER A 64 24.25 -3.18 -20.48
C SER A 64 23.42 -3.42 -19.21
N ALA A 65 23.64 -4.53 -18.52
CA ALA A 65 23.00 -4.82 -17.24
C ALA A 65 23.43 -3.83 -16.14
N ARG A 66 24.72 -3.49 -16.09
CA ARG A 66 25.26 -2.48 -15.16
C ARG A 66 24.65 -1.09 -15.41
N ALA A 67 24.54 -0.66 -16.68
CA ALA A 67 23.90 0.61 -17.03
C ALA A 67 22.43 0.62 -16.54
N ARG A 68 21.65 -0.43 -16.87
CA ARG A 68 20.27 -0.55 -16.39
C ARG A 68 20.14 -0.52 -14.86
N MET A 69 21.05 -1.18 -14.15
CA MET A 69 21.09 -1.14 -12.68
C MET A 69 21.37 0.25 -12.13
N GLN A 70 22.23 1.04 -12.79
CA GLN A 70 22.49 2.43 -12.39
C GLN A 70 21.27 3.31 -12.61
N ASP A 71 20.58 3.16 -13.74
CA ASP A 71 19.34 3.88 -14.05
C ASP A 71 18.23 3.56 -13.02
N ILE A 72 18.02 2.28 -12.71
CA ILE A 72 17.05 1.84 -11.70
C ILE A 72 17.39 2.41 -10.31
N ARG A 73 18.67 2.39 -9.92
CA ARG A 73 19.11 3.00 -8.65
C ARG A 73 18.88 4.50 -8.63
N GLY A 74 19.13 5.19 -9.73
CA GLY A 74 18.83 6.63 -9.88
C GLY A 74 17.35 6.91 -9.72
N ALA A 75 16.49 6.21 -10.45
CA ALA A 75 15.04 6.32 -10.36
C ALA A 75 14.52 6.00 -8.94
N SER A 76 15.06 4.96 -8.30
CA SER A 76 14.70 4.59 -6.92
C SER A 76 15.04 5.70 -5.92
N ARG A 77 16.21 6.33 -6.03
CA ARG A 77 16.59 7.46 -5.16
C ARG A 77 15.66 8.65 -5.33
N ILE A 78 15.29 9.00 -6.57
CA ILE A 78 14.34 10.08 -6.85
C ILE A 78 12.96 9.74 -6.25
N ALA A 79 12.47 8.52 -6.44
CA ALA A 79 11.22 8.05 -5.87
C ALA A 79 11.23 8.08 -4.33
N GLN A 80 12.33 7.66 -3.70
CA GLN A 80 12.50 7.75 -2.24
C GLN A 80 12.46 9.20 -1.75
N ALA A 81 13.18 10.11 -2.40
CA ALA A 81 13.16 11.52 -2.05
C ALA A 81 11.74 12.11 -2.16
N SER A 82 11.02 11.80 -3.25
CA SER A 82 9.64 12.25 -3.42
C SER A 82 8.67 11.68 -2.38
N THR A 83 8.88 10.44 -1.91
CA THR A 83 8.05 9.85 -0.84
C THR A 83 8.32 10.51 0.51
N VAL A 84 9.56 10.89 0.80
CA VAL A 84 9.92 11.64 2.02
C VAL A 84 9.24 13.01 2.01
N THR A 85 9.33 13.77 0.92
CA THR A 85 8.68 15.08 0.83
C THR A 85 7.17 14.98 0.98
N ARG A 86 6.51 14.02 0.29
CA ARG A 86 5.07 13.79 0.44
C ARG A 86 4.66 13.42 1.88
N ARG A 87 5.49 12.64 2.58
CA ARG A 87 5.23 12.30 3.99
C ARG A 87 5.33 13.52 4.90
N THR A 88 6.31 14.40 4.69
CA THR A 88 6.44 15.64 5.48
C THR A 88 5.29 16.60 5.21
N GLU A 89 4.88 16.76 3.96
CA GLU A 89 3.71 17.55 3.57
C GLU A 89 2.41 16.99 4.17
N SER A 90 2.21 15.67 4.09
CA SER A 90 1.05 14.99 4.68
C SER A 90 0.97 15.20 6.20
N ARG A 91 2.09 15.09 6.93
CA ARG A 91 2.15 15.37 8.37
C ARG A 91 1.82 16.83 8.68
N LEU A 92 2.34 17.75 7.89
CA LEU A 92 2.04 19.17 8.05
C LEU A 92 0.55 19.47 7.82
N LEU A 93 -0.06 18.88 6.79
CA LEU A 93 -1.49 19.01 6.53
C LEU A 93 -2.33 18.38 7.64
N GLN A 94 -1.96 17.19 8.12
CA GLN A 94 -2.63 16.54 9.26
C GLN A 94 -2.59 17.41 10.52
N SER A 95 -1.46 18.02 10.85
CA SER A 95 -1.36 18.91 12.02
C SER A 95 -2.21 20.17 11.85
N LYS A 96 -2.26 20.76 10.66
CA LYS A 96 -3.14 21.91 10.36
C LYS A 96 -4.61 21.52 10.46
N MET A 97 -4.99 20.35 9.96
CA MET A 97 -6.37 19.83 10.06
C MET A 97 -6.75 19.57 11.51
N ALA A 98 -5.86 18.98 12.32
CA ALA A 98 -6.10 18.75 13.75
C ALA A 98 -6.30 20.07 14.50
N ALA A 99 -5.45 21.06 14.26
CA ALA A 99 -5.58 22.39 14.86
C ALA A 99 -6.91 23.06 14.47
N ARG A 100 -7.30 22.98 13.20
CA ARG A 100 -8.58 23.52 12.73
C ARG A 100 -9.78 22.80 13.32
N ARG A 101 -9.73 21.46 13.42
CA ARG A 101 -10.77 20.67 14.08
C ARG A 101 -10.92 21.08 15.55
N ALA A 102 -9.80 21.20 16.29
CA ALA A 102 -9.83 21.63 17.68
C ALA A 102 -10.43 23.05 17.86
N GLN A 103 -10.21 23.93 16.87
CA GLN A 103 -10.86 25.26 16.89
C GLN A 103 -12.36 25.15 16.67
N LEU A 104 -12.79 24.38 15.65
CA LEU A 104 -14.21 24.19 15.35
C LEU A 104 -14.97 23.50 16.48
N LEU A 105 -14.32 22.58 17.21
CA LEU A 105 -14.92 21.96 18.42
C LEU A 105 -15.15 23.00 19.54
N ARG A 106 -14.19 23.91 19.77
CA ARG A 106 -14.35 25.01 20.70
C ARG A 106 -15.45 25.98 20.28
N ASP A 107 -15.54 26.27 18.99
CA ASP A 107 -16.60 27.13 18.47
C ASP A 107 -17.99 26.48 18.70
N ILE A 108 -18.12 25.15 18.55
CA ILE A 108 -19.36 24.44 18.90
C ILE A 108 -19.68 24.55 20.37
N GLU A 109 -18.71 24.41 21.29
CA GLU A 109 -18.90 24.52 22.72
C GLU A 109 -19.39 25.93 23.12
N ILE A 110 -18.91 26.98 22.44
CA ILE A 110 -19.34 28.34 22.64
C ILE A 110 -20.77 28.59 22.11
N ILE A 111 -21.11 28.01 20.93
CA ILE A 111 -22.41 28.19 20.29
C ILE A 111 -23.50 27.37 20.99
N TYR A 112 -23.17 26.16 21.43
CA TYR A 112 -24.09 25.24 22.10
C TYR A 112 -23.56 24.91 23.52
N PRO A 113 -23.62 25.85 24.47
CA PRO A 113 -23.17 25.58 25.82
C PRO A 113 -24.01 24.50 26.47
N MET A 114 -23.33 23.52 27.07
CA MET A 114 -23.95 22.42 27.80
C MET A 114 -23.57 22.53 29.26
N ASP A 115 -24.57 22.74 30.12
CA ASP A 115 -24.40 22.89 31.55
C ASP A 115 -25.06 21.78 32.34
N LEU A 116 -24.45 21.39 33.46
CA LEU A 116 -25.02 20.45 34.38
C LEU A 116 -25.94 21.19 35.36
N VAL A 117 -27.25 21.02 35.23
CA VAL A 117 -28.27 21.70 36.07
C VAL A 117 -28.40 21.05 37.44
N ASP A 118 -28.47 19.72 37.49
CA ASP A 118 -28.53 18.96 38.73
C ASP A 118 -27.55 17.79 38.69
N ALA A 119 -26.60 17.79 39.63
CA ALA A 119 -25.59 16.72 39.74
C ALA A 119 -26.15 15.45 40.36
N ARG A 120 -27.27 15.50 41.12
CA ARG A 120 -27.89 14.33 41.74
C ARG A 120 -28.67 13.51 40.74
N GLU A 121 -29.39 14.21 39.86
CA GLU A 121 -30.23 13.57 38.85
C GLU A 121 -29.54 13.48 37.47
N LEU A 122 -28.30 13.99 37.37
CA LEU A 122 -27.54 14.09 36.10
C LEU A 122 -28.33 14.80 35.00
N LEU A 123 -29.01 15.89 35.40
CA LEU A 123 -29.77 16.73 34.49
C LEU A 123 -28.84 17.72 33.78
N TYR A 124 -28.80 17.65 32.47
CA TYR A 124 -28.06 18.59 31.63
C TYR A 124 -29.00 19.60 30.96
N SER A 125 -28.48 20.74 30.61
CA SER A 125 -29.13 21.69 29.71
C SER A 125 -28.25 21.96 28.50
N ILE A 126 -28.88 22.26 27.37
CA ILE A 126 -28.22 22.75 26.16
C ILE A 126 -28.85 24.08 25.76
N VAL A 127 -28.02 25.12 25.58
CA VAL A 127 -28.49 26.47 25.27
C VAL A 127 -29.55 26.91 26.29
N SER A 128 -29.32 26.63 27.59
CA SER A 128 -30.24 26.93 28.73
C SER A 128 -31.57 26.15 28.68
N ILE A 129 -31.77 25.23 27.77
CA ILE A 129 -32.96 24.38 27.67
C ILE A 129 -32.64 23.03 28.31
N PRO A 130 -33.37 22.60 29.34
CA PRO A 130 -33.09 21.34 30.03
C PRO A 130 -33.34 20.12 29.12
N LEU A 131 -32.42 19.16 29.16
CA LEU A 131 -32.52 17.93 28.41
C LEU A 131 -33.31 16.87 29.19
N PRO A 132 -34.24 16.16 28.57
CA PRO A 132 -34.99 15.10 29.21
C PRO A 132 -34.10 13.92 29.59
N ASN A 133 -34.05 13.55 30.87
CA ASN A 133 -33.26 12.43 31.38
C ASN A 133 -34.09 11.13 31.46
N GLY A 134 -34.46 10.57 30.33
CA GLY A 134 -35.20 9.29 30.25
C GLY A 134 -36.73 9.39 30.22
N VAL A 135 -37.37 8.22 30.14
CA VAL A 135 -38.85 8.08 29.95
C VAL A 135 -39.69 8.62 31.14
N ALA A 136 -39.10 8.64 32.33
CA ALA A 136 -39.80 9.07 33.55
C ALA A 136 -40.12 10.58 33.53
N THR A 137 -39.35 11.40 32.82
CA THR A 137 -39.54 12.86 32.72
C THR A 137 -40.77 13.26 31.89
N PHE A 138 -41.33 12.36 31.10
CA PHE A 138 -42.50 12.59 30.25
C PHE A 138 -43.83 12.14 30.91
N LYS A 139 -43.80 11.68 32.18
CA LYS A 139 -45.06 11.35 32.91
C LYS A 139 -45.70 12.63 33.45
N PRO A 140 -46.94 12.97 33.03
CA PRO A 140 -47.59 14.24 33.35
C PRO A 140 -48.03 14.43 34.81
N HIS A 141 -47.75 13.45 35.72
CA HIS A 141 -48.35 13.44 37.04
C HIS A 141 -47.42 13.27 38.25
N THR A 142 -46.10 13.40 38.12
CA THR A 142 -45.21 13.39 39.26
C THR A 142 -44.73 14.83 39.56
N SER A 143 -45.22 15.40 40.62
CA SER A 143 -45.15 16.79 41.04
C SER A 143 -43.80 17.27 41.57
N LEU A 144 -42.70 16.65 41.25
CA LEU A 144 -41.37 16.96 41.77
C LEU A 144 -40.28 17.27 40.71
N VAL A 145 -40.64 17.27 39.43
CA VAL A 145 -39.68 17.57 38.35
C VAL A 145 -40.15 18.85 37.64
N PRO A 146 -39.25 19.83 37.32
CA PRO A 146 -39.65 21.01 36.56
C PRO A 146 -40.41 20.56 35.29
N ARG A 147 -41.55 21.18 35.07
CA ARG A 147 -42.49 20.89 33.97
C ARG A 147 -41.77 21.13 32.65
N PHE A 148 -41.22 20.10 32.05
CA PHE A 148 -40.70 20.15 30.70
C PHE A 148 -41.90 20.30 29.76
N SER A 149 -41.96 21.38 29.04
CA SER A 149 -42.86 21.50 27.90
C SER A 149 -42.41 20.50 26.83
N TYR A 150 -43.36 19.94 26.10
CA TYR A 150 -43.07 19.11 24.95
C TYR A 150 -42.25 19.86 23.89
N GLU A 151 -42.49 21.15 23.78
CA GLU A 151 -41.77 22.04 22.87
C GLU A 151 -40.30 22.29 23.30
N ASP A 152 -40.08 22.45 24.60
CA ASP A 152 -38.72 22.60 25.16
C ASP A 152 -37.89 21.31 24.93
N ALA A 153 -38.49 20.17 25.21
CA ALA A 153 -37.85 18.90 24.98
C ALA A 153 -37.52 18.67 23.48
N ALA A 154 -38.43 19.00 22.58
CA ALA A 154 -38.21 18.91 21.15
C ALA A 154 -37.11 19.86 20.68
N SER A 155 -37.08 21.10 21.21
CA SER A 155 -36.03 22.07 20.89
C SER A 155 -34.66 21.66 21.43
N ALA A 156 -34.59 21.17 22.66
CA ALA A 156 -33.34 20.65 23.22
C ALA A 156 -32.77 19.48 22.40
N LEU A 157 -33.63 18.52 22.03
CA LEU A 157 -33.22 17.38 21.18
C LEU A 157 -32.81 17.81 19.76
N ALA A 158 -33.46 18.87 19.23
CA ALA A 158 -33.05 19.43 17.92
C ALA A 158 -31.65 20.06 17.99
N HIS A 159 -31.32 20.77 19.07
CA HIS A 159 -29.98 21.31 19.30
C HIS A 159 -28.94 20.19 19.44
N VAL A 160 -29.23 19.15 20.19
CA VAL A 160 -28.35 17.96 20.30
C VAL A 160 -28.12 17.31 18.92
N ALA A 161 -29.19 17.17 18.14
CA ALA A 161 -29.08 16.59 16.78
C ALA A 161 -28.21 17.45 15.87
N GLN A 162 -28.34 18.78 15.97
CA GLN A 162 -27.52 19.72 15.20
C GLN A 162 -26.04 19.63 15.62
N VAL A 163 -25.73 19.54 16.89
CA VAL A 163 -24.36 19.33 17.39
C VAL A 163 -23.79 18.02 16.86
N ILE A 164 -24.56 16.92 16.88
CA ILE A 164 -24.12 15.63 16.36
C ILE A 164 -23.82 15.70 14.86
N LEU A 165 -24.65 16.38 14.08
CA LEU A 165 -24.40 16.58 12.64
C LEU A 165 -23.12 17.37 12.37
N LEU A 166 -22.91 18.47 13.12
CA LEU A 166 -21.69 19.28 13.02
C LEU A 166 -20.45 18.46 13.39
N LEU A 167 -20.50 17.71 14.50
CA LEU A 167 -19.41 16.83 14.92
C LEU A 167 -19.11 15.74 13.90
N SER A 168 -20.14 15.09 13.37
CA SER A 168 -20.01 14.09 12.31
C SER A 168 -19.29 14.66 11.08
N THR A 169 -19.68 15.86 10.65
CA THR A 169 -19.08 16.56 9.52
C THR A 169 -17.62 16.94 9.79
N TYR A 170 -17.31 17.50 10.96
CA TYR A 170 -15.95 17.98 11.29
C TYR A 170 -14.97 16.84 11.56
N LEU A 171 -15.46 15.72 12.09
CA LEU A 171 -14.66 14.52 12.35
C LEU A 171 -14.60 13.58 11.15
N HIS A 172 -15.41 13.80 10.11
CA HIS A 172 -15.60 12.89 8.97
C HIS A 172 -16.00 11.48 9.42
N THR A 173 -16.87 11.39 10.41
CA THR A 173 -17.40 10.11 10.90
C THR A 173 -18.81 9.92 10.38
N GLU A 174 -19.09 8.75 9.82
CA GLU A 174 -20.43 8.39 9.38
C GLU A 174 -21.28 8.07 10.62
N LEU A 175 -22.51 8.62 10.64
CA LEU A 175 -23.45 8.31 11.71
C LEU A 175 -24.12 6.97 11.44
N PRO A 176 -24.32 6.13 12.47
CA PRO A 176 -25.00 4.83 12.30
C PRO A 176 -26.46 4.99 11.87
N TYR A 177 -27.06 6.14 12.15
CA TYR A 177 -28.42 6.46 11.73
C TYR A 177 -28.43 7.81 11.00
N PRO A 178 -29.07 7.89 9.82
CA PRO A 178 -29.19 9.15 9.10
C PRO A 178 -30.04 10.14 9.91
N LEU A 179 -29.42 11.25 10.22
CA LEU A 179 -29.97 12.35 11.00
C LEU A 179 -30.21 13.55 10.11
N THR A 180 -31.40 14.13 10.16
CA THR A 180 -31.74 15.40 9.50
C THR A 180 -32.25 16.39 10.51
N SER A 181 -31.69 17.62 10.53
CA SER A 181 -32.14 18.72 11.36
C SER A 181 -32.79 19.78 10.49
N VAL A 182 -34.04 20.13 10.83
CA VAL A 182 -34.80 21.18 10.14
C VAL A 182 -35.35 22.15 11.17
N GLY A 183 -34.58 23.21 11.43
CA GLY A 183 -34.93 24.21 12.45
C GLY A 183 -35.04 23.59 13.84
N SER A 184 -36.18 23.73 14.50
CA SER A 184 -36.47 23.18 15.85
C SER A 184 -36.86 21.69 15.82
N ARG A 185 -36.84 21.05 14.68
CA ARG A 185 -37.22 19.63 14.54
C ARG A 185 -36.03 18.84 14.03
N ALA A 186 -35.75 17.72 14.68
CA ALA A 186 -34.79 16.73 14.18
C ALA A 186 -35.49 15.43 13.88
N VAL A 187 -35.09 14.80 12.77
CA VAL A 187 -35.62 13.50 12.35
C VAL A 187 -34.47 12.52 12.23
N ILE A 188 -34.57 11.41 12.94
CA ILE A 188 -33.67 10.27 12.82
C ILE A 188 -34.41 9.16 12.08
N ARG A 189 -33.79 8.63 11.04
CA ARG A 189 -34.36 7.51 10.30
C ARG A 189 -33.69 6.23 10.78
N ASP A 190 -34.50 5.36 11.38
CA ASP A 190 -34.12 3.97 11.58
C ASP A 190 -34.61 3.17 10.40
N GLY A 191 -33.69 2.51 9.66
CA GLY A 191 -34.02 1.69 8.50
C GLY A 191 -34.72 0.37 8.85
N ILE A 192 -34.79 0.03 10.13
CA ILE A 192 -35.29 -1.29 10.60
C ILE A 192 -36.65 -1.16 11.28
N SER A 193 -36.90 -0.07 12.03
CA SER A 193 -38.13 0.09 12.76
C SER A 193 -38.99 1.24 12.25
N VAL A 194 -40.18 0.92 11.80
CA VAL A 194 -41.23 1.90 11.50
C VAL A 194 -42.00 2.13 12.79
N MET A 195 -41.44 2.93 13.72
CA MET A 195 -42.12 3.31 14.94
C MET A 195 -42.87 4.62 14.75
N SER A 196 -44.16 4.61 14.90
CA SER A 196 -45.02 5.78 14.95
C SER A 196 -45.68 5.91 16.32
N GLY A 197 -45.79 7.13 16.86
CA GLY A 197 -46.45 7.43 18.12
C GLY A 197 -45.51 7.76 19.31
N PRO A 198 -46.01 7.80 20.57
CA PRO A 198 -45.26 8.25 21.76
C PRO A 198 -43.97 7.44 22.02
N ARG A 199 -43.91 6.20 21.60
CA ARG A 199 -42.71 5.34 21.70
C ARG A 199 -41.58 5.82 20.75
N ALA A 200 -41.89 6.54 19.69
CA ALA A 200 -40.91 7.05 18.77
C ALA A 200 -39.93 8.05 19.44
N TYR A 201 -40.39 8.88 20.40
CA TYR A 201 -39.56 9.81 21.11
C TYR A 201 -38.50 9.18 22.01
N VAL A 202 -38.88 8.07 22.69
CA VAL A 202 -37.95 7.29 23.50
C VAL A 202 -36.87 6.62 22.61
N SER A 203 -37.28 6.14 21.47
CA SER A 203 -36.41 5.58 20.46
C SER A 203 -35.40 6.62 19.94
N TYR A 204 -35.85 7.84 19.68
CA TYR A 204 -34.98 8.95 19.23
C TYR A 204 -33.94 9.36 20.28
N ALA A 205 -34.31 9.43 21.56
CA ALA A 205 -33.38 9.74 22.65
C ALA A 205 -32.32 8.63 22.78
N LEU A 206 -32.68 7.36 22.67
CA LEU A 206 -31.75 6.23 22.68
C LEU A 206 -30.84 6.22 21.46
N LEU A 207 -31.34 6.53 20.27
CA LEU A 207 -30.56 6.63 19.03
C LEU A 207 -29.56 7.80 19.09
N LEU A 208 -29.97 8.94 19.64
CA LEU A 208 -29.09 10.10 19.86
C LEU A 208 -27.99 9.77 20.88
N THR A 209 -28.31 9.10 21.99
CA THR A 209 -27.28 8.68 22.96
C THR A 209 -26.30 7.67 22.37
N SER A 210 -26.77 6.75 21.52
CA SER A 210 -25.88 5.83 20.82
C SER A 210 -24.98 6.54 19.82
N ALA A 211 -25.48 7.54 19.10
CA ALA A 211 -24.70 8.36 18.18
C ALA A 211 -23.65 9.21 18.94
N LEU A 212 -24.00 9.77 20.08
CA LEU A 212 -23.05 10.49 20.95
C LEU A 212 -21.94 9.58 21.50
N ARG A 213 -22.29 8.37 21.92
CA ARG A 213 -21.29 7.36 22.34
C ARG A 213 -20.34 7.00 21.21
N PHE A 214 -20.88 6.79 20.02
CA PHE A 214 -20.08 6.50 18.83
C PHE A 214 -19.11 7.66 18.50
N LEU A 215 -19.57 8.91 18.54
CA LEU A 215 -18.74 10.09 18.37
C LEU A 215 -17.69 10.25 19.48
N GLY A 216 -18.04 9.91 20.73
CA GLY A 216 -17.12 9.90 21.86
C GLY A 216 -15.97 8.90 21.67
N VAL A 217 -16.25 7.72 21.13
CA VAL A 217 -15.22 6.73 20.74
C VAL A 217 -14.36 7.27 19.58
N ALA A 218 -14.97 7.88 18.58
CA ALA A 218 -14.26 8.46 17.45
C ALA A 218 -13.35 9.63 17.87
N LEU A 219 -13.80 10.47 18.81
CA LEU A 219 -12.97 11.54 19.41
C LEU A 219 -11.77 10.98 20.17
N ASN A 220 -11.96 9.94 20.98
CA ASN A 220 -10.87 9.28 21.69
C ASN A 220 -9.86 8.66 20.73
N LEU A 221 -10.31 8.01 19.66
CA LEU A 221 -9.43 7.46 18.63
C LEU A 221 -8.70 8.57 17.86
N SER A 222 -9.35 9.71 17.61
CA SER A 222 -8.70 10.86 16.94
C SER A 222 -7.64 11.53 17.83
N LEU A 223 -7.81 11.54 19.16
CA LEU A 223 -6.84 12.07 20.12
C LEU A 223 -5.63 11.14 20.34
N ILE A 224 -5.79 9.84 20.16
CA ILE A 224 -4.69 8.85 20.29
C ILE A 224 -3.76 8.87 19.07
N HIS A 225 -4.21 9.35 17.93
CA HIS A 225 -3.41 9.45 16.69
C HIS A 225 -2.77 10.82 16.45
N ILE A 226 -2.81 11.75 17.39
CA ILE A 226 -2.07 13.02 17.42
C ILE A 226 -0.85 12.87 18.32
#